data_efc796d1d38b69772aeca6e5640de393
#
_entry.id   efc796d1d38b69772aeca6e5640de393
#
_cell.length_a   1.000
_cell.length_b   1.000
_cell.length_c   1.000
_cell.angle_alpha   90.00
_cell.angle_beta   90.00
_cell.angle_gamma   90.00
#
_symmetry.space_group_name_H-M   'P 1'
#
loop_
_entity.id
_entity.type
_entity.pdbx_description
1 polymer ?
#
loop_
_entity_poly.entity_id
_entity_poly.type
_entity_poly.pdbx_seq_one_letter_code
_entity_poly.pdbx_strand_id
1 'polypeptide(L)'
;MILTPHRVAPSTIPGAGKGLFIDAPVAAGRIIVAPDAINRVYHWDEVLAQPDLDVALASSVRWFEDRYTITPEWPDECYINHAFASTGLWHLGFVFAARDLNAGEEVTVDYRHLLREGEYEGFADALTGQPIIGYSWQQSLATSTAQLADLLQGANYAPTVGTRTFAS
;
A
#
# COMPACT_ATOMS: atom_id res chain seq x y z
N MET A 1 3.82 -9.23 -2.47
CA MET A 1 4.40 -9.56 -3.83
C MET A 1 4.03 -8.46 -4.79
N ILE A 2 5.03 -7.89 -5.49
CA ILE A 2 4.82 -6.87 -6.52
C ILE A 2 4.58 -7.56 -7.86
N LEU A 3 3.49 -7.19 -8.56
CA LEU A 3 2.98 -7.87 -9.76
C LEU A 3 3.42 -7.23 -11.09
N THR A 4 4.21 -6.17 -11.04
CA THR A 4 4.73 -5.45 -12.21
C THR A 4 6.25 -5.35 -12.15
N PRO A 5 6.96 -5.23 -13.28
CA PRO A 5 8.37 -4.89 -13.29
C PRO A 5 8.61 -3.60 -12.51
N HIS A 6 9.58 -3.61 -11.62
CA HIS A 6 9.83 -2.53 -10.68
C HIS A 6 11.30 -2.44 -10.29
N ARG A 7 11.66 -1.34 -9.64
CA ARG A 7 12.95 -1.11 -9.00
C ARG A 7 12.79 -0.25 -7.76
N VAL A 8 13.73 -0.38 -6.83
CA VAL A 8 13.91 0.54 -5.72
C VAL A 8 15.02 1.54 -6.10
N ALA A 9 14.71 2.83 -6.01
CA ALA A 9 15.60 3.93 -6.40
C ALA A 9 15.43 5.12 -5.44
N PRO A 10 16.27 6.17 -5.50
CA PRO A 10 16.03 7.41 -4.75
C PRO A 10 14.62 7.94 -5.00
N SER A 11 13.88 8.22 -3.93
CA SER A 11 12.51 8.73 -4.00
C SER A 11 12.44 10.12 -4.63
N THR A 12 11.35 10.42 -5.33
CA THR A 12 11.02 11.78 -5.80
C THR A 12 10.45 12.66 -4.69
N ILE A 13 10.08 12.05 -3.55
CA ILE A 13 9.53 12.75 -2.39
C ILE A 13 10.69 13.25 -1.51
N PRO A 14 10.77 14.57 -1.23
CA PRO A 14 11.84 15.11 -0.41
C PRO A 14 11.93 14.44 0.97
N GLY A 15 13.12 13.96 1.33
CA GLY A 15 13.37 13.34 2.63
C GLY A 15 12.95 11.87 2.78
N ALA A 16 12.25 11.27 1.80
CA ALA A 16 11.77 9.89 1.89
C ALA A 16 12.84 8.81 1.63
N GLY A 17 14.05 9.21 1.24
CA GLY A 17 15.16 8.27 0.99
C GLY A 17 14.99 7.48 -0.30
N LYS A 18 14.54 6.23 -0.21
CA LYS A 18 14.25 5.36 -1.37
C LYS A 18 12.74 5.25 -1.60
N GLY A 19 12.37 4.97 -2.85
CA GLY A 19 10.99 4.72 -3.28
C GLY A 19 10.90 3.54 -4.23
N LEU A 20 9.70 2.97 -4.35
CA LEU A 20 9.36 1.92 -5.32
C LEU A 20 8.90 2.56 -6.62
N PHE A 21 9.50 2.19 -7.73
CA PHE A 21 9.16 2.68 -9.08
C PHE A 21 8.73 1.52 -9.97
N ILE A 22 7.69 1.73 -10.76
CA ILE A 22 7.29 0.77 -11.80
C ILE A 22 8.15 0.97 -13.05
N ASP A 23 8.51 -0.14 -13.72
CA ASP A 23 9.33 -0.13 -14.95
C ASP A 23 8.51 -0.42 -16.21
N ALA A 24 7.21 -0.66 -16.07
CA ALA A 24 6.26 -0.83 -17.16
C ALA A 24 4.98 -0.04 -16.88
N PRO A 25 4.24 0.42 -17.92
CA PRO A 25 2.95 1.08 -17.70
C PRO A 25 1.94 0.18 -16.99
N VAL A 26 1.17 0.74 -16.06
CA VAL A 26 0.11 0.04 -15.34
C VAL A 26 -1.20 0.82 -15.50
N ALA A 27 -2.23 0.19 -16.04
CA ALA A 27 -3.52 0.81 -16.21
C ALA A 27 -4.25 0.99 -14.87
N ALA A 28 -5.10 2.02 -14.78
CA ALA A 28 -5.97 2.27 -13.64
C ALA A 28 -6.75 1.03 -13.21
N GLY A 29 -6.86 0.79 -11.91
CA GLY A 29 -7.57 -0.36 -11.34
C GLY A 29 -6.81 -1.69 -11.39
N ARG A 30 -5.61 -1.75 -11.99
CA ARG A 30 -4.77 -2.97 -11.94
C ARG A 30 -4.06 -3.09 -10.60
N ILE A 31 -3.91 -4.31 -10.12
CA ILE A 31 -3.17 -4.58 -8.89
C ILE A 31 -1.67 -4.44 -9.16
N ILE A 32 -1.01 -3.58 -8.38
CA ILE A 32 0.45 -3.41 -8.36
C ILE A 32 1.05 -4.35 -7.32
N VAL A 33 0.47 -4.38 -6.11
CA VAL A 33 0.92 -5.24 -5.01
C VAL A 33 -0.22 -6.11 -4.54
N ALA A 34 0.04 -7.38 -4.35
CA ALA A 34 -0.86 -8.34 -3.72
C ALA A 34 -0.21 -8.91 -2.45
N PRO A 35 -1.00 -9.22 -1.40
CA PRO A 35 -0.48 -9.91 -0.24
C PRO A 35 0.11 -11.28 -0.62
N ASP A 36 1.24 -11.61 0.00
CA ASP A 36 1.84 -12.94 -0.07
C ASP A 36 2.50 -13.28 1.26
N ALA A 37 3.04 -14.46 1.39
CA ALA A 37 3.90 -14.90 2.51
C ALA A 37 3.46 -14.44 3.91
N ILE A 38 2.14 -14.20 4.13
CA ILE A 38 1.64 -13.76 5.43
C ILE A 38 1.49 -14.98 6.33
N ASN A 39 2.51 -15.17 7.15
CA ASN A 39 2.56 -16.30 8.07
C ASN A 39 1.80 -16.02 9.37
N ARG A 40 1.69 -14.75 9.76
CA ARG A 40 1.05 -14.33 11.01
C ARG A 40 0.58 -12.88 10.91
N VAL A 41 -0.53 -12.59 11.57
CA VAL A 41 -0.96 -11.23 11.93
C VAL A 41 -0.95 -11.07 13.43
N TYR A 42 -0.68 -9.87 13.89
CA TYR A 42 -0.47 -9.50 15.28
C TYR A 42 -1.56 -8.54 15.74
N HIS A 43 -2.01 -8.65 16.98
CA HIS A 43 -2.68 -7.55 17.67
C HIS A 43 -1.66 -6.45 18.02
N TRP A 44 -2.12 -5.23 18.25
CA TRP A 44 -1.21 -4.13 18.60
C TRP A 44 -0.37 -4.43 19.85
N ASP A 45 -0.97 -5.01 20.87
CA ASP A 45 -0.25 -5.40 22.09
C ASP A 45 0.88 -6.41 21.80
N GLU A 46 0.70 -7.28 20.82
CA GLU A 46 1.72 -8.22 20.38
C GLU A 46 2.83 -7.52 19.57
N VAL A 47 2.49 -6.46 18.80
CA VAL A 47 3.50 -5.61 18.15
C VAL A 47 4.38 -4.94 19.21
N LEU A 48 3.77 -4.36 20.25
CA LEU A 48 4.49 -3.72 21.34
C LEU A 48 5.32 -4.69 22.18
N ALA A 49 5.01 -5.97 22.17
CA ALA A 49 5.74 -7.01 22.89
C ALA A 49 6.89 -7.64 22.07
N GLN A 50 7.18 -7.13 20.86
CA GLN A 50 8.30 -7.66 20.07
C GLN A 50 9.65 -7.37 20.71
N PRO A 51 10.63 -8.30 20.61
CA PRO A 51 11.96 -8.12 21.21
C PRO A 51 12.73 -6.91 20.71
N ASP A 52 12.54 -6.55 19.45
CA ASP A 52 13.08 -5.34 18.80
C ASP A 52 11.91 -4.43 18.42
N LEU A 53 11.53 -3.58 19.37
CA LEU A 53 10.35 -2.73 19.23
C LEU A 53 10.52 -1.70 18.10
N ASP A 54 11.71 -1.12 17.95
CA ASP A 54 11.94 -0.10 16.91
C ASP A 54 11.79 -0.71 15.52
N VAL A 55 12.33 -1.89 15.29
CA VAL A 55 12.15 -2.63 14.04
C VAL A 55 10.70 -3.04 13.83
N ALA A 56 10.04 -3.53 14.88
CA ALA A 56 8.64 -3.94 14.79
C ALA A 56 7.72 -2.77 14.44
N LEU A 57 7.91 -1.60 15.06
CA LEU A 57 7.13 -0.40 14.76
C LEU A 57 7.39 0.10 13.33
N ALA A 58 8.68 0.21 12.93
CA ALA A 58 9.06 0.69 11.60
C ALA A 58 8.58 -0.22 10.46
N SER A 59 8.42 -1.53 10.72
CA SER A 59 8.02 -2.52 9.72
C SER A 59 6.58 -3.03 9.87
N SER A 60 5.80 -2.42 10.77
CA SER A 60 4.42 -2.81 10.98
C SER A 60 3.47 -2.05 10.05
N VAL A 61 2.48 -2.78 9.54
CA VAL A 61 1.43 -2.23 8.69
C VAL A 61 0.09 -2.79 9.16
N ARG A 62 -0.88 -1.92 9.43
CA ARG A 62 -2.25 -2.38 9.70
C ARG A 62 -2.84 -2.99 8.44
N TRP A 63 -3.27 -4.22 8.58
CA TRP A 63 -3.92 -4.93 7.48
C TRP A 63 -5.45 -4.78 7.50
N PHE A 64 -6.06 -5.16 8.62
CA PHE A 64 -7.50 -5.05 8.84
C PHE A 64 -7.80 -4.98 10.34
N GLU A 65 -8.86 -4.29 10.71
CA GLU A 65 -9.26 -4.10 12.12
C GLU A 65 -8.07 -3.67 13.01
N ASP A 66 -7.81 -4.42 14.07
CA ASP A 66 -6.64 -4.31 14.93
C ASP A 66 -5.63 -5.43 14.63
N ARG A 67 -5.33 -5.65 13.38
CA ARG A 67 -4.40 -6.67 12.91
C ARG A 67 -3.30 -6.05 12.07
N TYR A 68 -2.08 -6.40 12.42
CA TYR A 68 -0.85 -5.86 11.84
C TYR A 68 0.00 -6.97 11.27
N THR A 69 0.67 -6.71 10.17
CA THR A 69 1.81 -7.50 9.72
C THR A 69 3.09 -6.83 10.15
N ILE A 70 4.15 -7.60 10.35
CA ILE A 70 5.50 -7.10 10.64
C ILE A 70 6.42 -7.75 9.62
N THR A 71 7.19 -6.95 8.88
CA THR A 71 8.09 -7.39 7.81
C THR A 71 9.52 -6.88 8.02
N PRO A 72 10.24 -7.41 9.04
CA PRO A 72 11.56 -6.91 9.42
C PRO A 72 12.64 -7.15 8.35
N GLU A 73 12.39 -8.06 7.41
CA GLU A 73 13.27 -8.34 6.26
C GLU A 73 13.30 -7.21 5.24
N TRP A 74 12.41 -6.24 5.35
CA TRP A 74 12.30 -5.05 4.52
C TRP A 74 12.29 -5.36 3.00
N PRO A 75 11.30 -6.11 2.50
CA PRO A 75 11.15 -6.38 1.06
C PRO A 75 10.83 -5.11 0.28
N ASP A 76 10.86 -5.20 -1.04
CA ASP A 76 10.71 -4.03 -1.92
C ASP A 76 9.40 -3.26 -1.72
N GLU A 77 8.33 -3.91 -1.28
CA GLU A 77 7.06 -3.29 -0.90
C GLU A 77 7.18 -2.27 0.22
N CYS A 78 8.15 -2.43 1.11
CA CYS A 78 8.41 -1.50 2.21
C CYS A 78 8.98 -0.14 1.74
N TYR A 79 9.37 -0.03 0.48
CA TYR A 79 9.79 1.25 -0.12
C TYR A 79 8.63 2.02 -0.78
N ILE A 80 7.38 1.61 -0.59
CA ILE A 80 6.22 2.39 -1.03
C ILE A 80 6.01 3.54 -0.05
N ASN A 81 6.25 4.76 -0.50
CA ASN A 81 6.18 5.97 0.31
C ASN A 81 4.75 6.52 0.44
N HIS A 82 4.59 7.52 1.32
CA HIS A 82 3.34 8.23 1.55
C HIS A 82 3.11 9.34 0.54
N ALA A 83 1.85 9.50 0.11
CA ALA A 83 1.30 10.73 -0.43
C ALA A 83 -0.22 10.75 -0.21
N PHE A 84 -0.81 11.89 0.16
CA PHE A 84 -2.28 12.02 0.18
C PHE A 84 -2.88 11.90 -1.22
N ALA A 85 -2.23 12.49 -2.24
CA ALA A 85 -2.55 12.29 -3.65
C ALA A 85 -1.77 11.08 -4.21
N SER A 86 -1.99 9.92 -3.62
CA SER A 86 -1.23 8.71 -3.90
C SER A 86 -1.46 8.16 -5.31
N THR A 87 -0.43 7.53 -5.88
CA THR A 87 -0.50 6.81 -7.16
C THR A 87 -1.10 5.42 -7.01
N GLY A 88 -1.08 4.87 -5.80
CA GLY A 88 -1.65 3.58 -5.42
C GLY A 88 -2.79 3.73 -4.42
N LEU A 89 -3.85 2.98 -4.60
CA LEU A 89 -4.95 2.84 -3.64
C LEU A 89 -4.71 1.61 -2.78
N TRP A 90 -4.51 1.81 -1.49
CA TRP A 90 -4.46 0.72 -0.52
C TRP A 90 -5.87 0.22 -0.18
N HIS A 91 -6.09 -1.08 -0.31
CA HIS A 91 -7.31 -1.73 0.14
C HIS A 91 -7.04 -3.17 0.60
N LEU A 92 -7.17 -3.44 1.90
CA LEU A 92 -7.03 -4.78 2.51
C LEU A 92 -5.73 -5.50 2.11
N GLY A 93 -4.59 -4.81 2.16
CA GLY A 93 -3.29 -5.38 1.80
C GLY A 93 -2.97 -5.36 0.32
N PHE A 94 -3.93 -5.02 -0.55
CA PHE A 94 -3.69 -4.80 -1.96
C PHE A 94 -3.34 -3.34 -2.24
N VAL A 95 -2.51 -3.11 -3.26
CA VAL A 95 -2.31 -1.78 -3.84
C VAL A 95 -2.76 -1.84 -5.29
N PHE A 96 -3.79 -1.05 -5.62
CA PHE A 96 -4.30 -0.86 -6.97
C PHE A 96 -3.72 0.41 -7.58
N ALA A 97 -3.43 0.44 -8.87
CA ALA A 97 -3.09 1.68 -9.56
C ALA A 97 -4.30 2.64 -9.50
N ALA A 98 -4.17 3.78 -8.81
CA ALA A 98 -5.26 4.73 -8.61
C ALA A 98 -5.62 5.52 -9.91
N ARG A 99 -4.77 5.47 -10.90
CA ARG A 99 -4.90 6.03 -12.26
C ARG A 99 -3.99 5.25 -13.20
N ASP A 100 -3.99 5.60 -14.49
CA ASP A 100 -2.94 5.11 -15.39
C ASP A 100 -1.58 5.62 -14.92
N LEU A 101 -0.61 4.72 -14.84
CA LEU A 101 0.77 5.00 -14.46
C LEU A 101 1.71 4.69 -15.62
N ASN A 102 2.68 5.56 -15.86
CA ASN A 102 3.73 5.35 -16.84
C ASN A 102 4.95 4.67 -16.22
N ALA A 103 5.76 4.01 -17.03
CA ALA A 103 7.05 3.52 -16.59
C ALA A 103 7.90 4.66 -16.01
N GLY A 104 8.55 4.42 -14.88
CA GLY A 104 9.35 5.41 -14.15
C GLY A 104 8.58 6.20 -13.10
N GLU A 105 7.26 6.01 -12.95
CA GLU A 105 6.52 6.64 -11.85
C GLU A 105 6.74 5.91 -10.52
N GLU A 106 6.83 6.70 -9.44
CA GLU A 106 6.92 6.20 -8.07
C GLU A 106 5.55 5.73 -7.57
N VAL A 107 5.51 4.56 -6.94
CA VAL A 107 4.32 4.05 -6.27
C VAL A 107 4.25 4.64 -4.87
N THR A 108 3.12 5.27 -4.55
CA THR A 108 2.83 5.83 -3.23
C THR A 108 1.48 5.37 -2.73
N VAL A 109 1.25 5.36 -1.43
CA VAL A 109 -0.05 5.07 -0.80
C VAL A 109 -0.34 6.06 0.31
N ASP A 110 -1.59 6.16 0.72
CA ASP A 110 -1.98 6.98 1.85
C ASP A 110 -1.79 6.20 3.16
N TYR A 111 -0.78 6.58 3.94
CA TYR A 111 -0.42 5.91 5.19
C TYR A 111 -1.52 5.96 6.26
N ARG A 112 -2.50 6.87 6.15
CA ARG A 112 -3.63 6.88 7.08
C ARG A 112 -4.39 5.56 7.12
N HIS A 113 -4.33 4.76 6.06
CA HIS A 113 -4.90 3.42 5.99
C HIS A 113 -4.05 2.36 6.71
N LEU A 114 -2.75 2.59 6.86
CA LEU A 114 -1.76 1.64 7.35
C LEU A 114 -1.48 1.79 8.84
N LEU A 115 -1.70 3.01 9.37
CA LEU A 115 -1.45 3.37 10.76
C LEU A 115 -2.60 2.93 11.66
N ARG A 116 -2.29 2.79 12.95
CA ARG A 116 -3.27 2.67 14.01
C ARG A 116 -4.14 3.93 14.09
N GLU A 117 -5.38 3.78 14.52
CA GLU A 117 -6.29 4.91 14.72
C GLU A 117 -5.68 5.99 15.62
N GLY A 118 -5.66 7.22 15.12
CA GLY A 118 -5.13 8.38 15.83
C GLY A 118 -3.61 8.43 15.98
N GLU A 119 -2.89 7.44 15.50
CA GLU A 119 -1.44 7.43 15.49
C GLU A 119 -0.90 8.47 14.51
N TYR A 120 0.12 9.22 14.96
CA TYR A 120 0.85 10.17 14.13
C TYR A 120 2.14 9.54 13.61
N GLU A 121 2.38 9.60 12.31
CA GLU A 121 3.53 8.96 11.64
C GLU A 121 4.90 9.54 12.06
N GLY A 122 4.92 10.70 12.69
CA GLY A 122 6.17 11.37 13.08
C GLY A 122 6.68 12.36 12.05
N PHE A 123 6.14 12.36 10.83
CA PHE A 123 6.41 13.36 9.79
C PHE A 123 5.12 13.78 9.08
N ALA A 124 5.18 14.85 8.32
CA ALA A 124 4.05 15.38 7.56
C ALA A 124 4.13 14.98 6.08
N ASP A 125 3.00 14.97 5.40
CA ASP A 125 2.95 14.82 3.95
C ASP A 125 3.80 15.90 3.28
N ALA A 126 4.74 15.49 2.43
CA ALA A 126 5.76 16.36 1.86
C ALA A 126 5.21 17.44 0.92
N LEU A 127 4.03 17.21 0.32
CA LEU A 127 3.41 18.14 -0.62
C LEU A 127 2.51 19.15 0.10
N THR A 128 1.74 18.70 1.07
CA THR A 128 0.72 19.55 1.74
C THR A 128 1.19 20.10 3.07
N GLY A 129 2.21 19.51 3.70
CA GLY A 129 2.67 19.84 5.05
C GLY A 129 1.69 19.42 6.16
N GLN A 130 0.65 18.65 5.83
CA GLN A 130 -0.34 18.22 6.81
C GLN A 130 0.14 16.95 7.54
N PRO A 131 -0.22 16.80 8.84
CA PRO A 131 0.13 15.59 9.60
C PRO A 131 -0.58 14.36 9.05
N ILE A 132 0.11 13.24 9.08
CA ILE A 132 -0.40 11.93 8.68
C ILE A 132 -0.91 11.25 9.95
N ILE A 133 -2.24 11.12 10.08
CA ILE A 133 -2.90 10.55 11.26
C ILE A 133 -3.74 9.36 10.84
N GLY A 134 -3.53 8.22 11.47
CA GLY A 134 -4.21 6.97 11.16
C GLY A 134 -5.73 7.06 11.26
N TYR A 135 -6.43 6.54 10.26
CA TYR A 135 -7.89 6.40 10.25
C TYR A 135 -8.37 5.38 11.28
N SER A 136 -9.61 5.51 11.75
CA SER A 136 -10.31 4.36 12.34
C SER A 136 -10.41 3.24 11.29
N TRP A 137 -10.59 2.00 11.76
CA TRP A 137 -10.79 0.88 10.82
C TRP A 137 -11.98 1.10 9.90
N GLN A 138 -13.11 1.52 10.48
CA GLN A 138 -14.35 1.78 9.74
C GLN A 138 -14.15 2.88 8.69
N GLN A 139 -13.46 3.96 9.05
CA GLN A 139 -13.17 5.05 8.14
C GLN A 139 -12.23 4.59 7.01
N SER A 140 -11.17 3.85 7.34
CA SER A 140 -10.24 3.28 6.37
C SER A 140 -10.97 2.37 5.36
N LEU A 141 -11.78 1.42 5.86
CA LEU A 141 -12.51 0.48 5.02
C LEU A 141 -13.55 1.20 4.15
N ALA A 142 -14.36 2.09 4.72
CA ALA A 142 -15.39 2.81 3.98
C ALA A 142 -14.77 3.68 2.87
N THR A 143 -13.70 4.43 3.19
CA THR A 143 -13.03 5.32 2.23
C THR A 143 -12.39 4.51 1.09
N SER A 144 -11.60 3.49 1.41
CA SER A 144 -10.90 2.69 0.39
C SER A 144 -11.87 1.87 -0.47
N THR A 145 -12.99 1.38 0.11
CA THR A 145 -14.04 0.68 -0.65
C THR A 145 -14.72 1.62 -1.66
N ALA A 146 -15.08 2.84 -1.24
CA ALA A 146 -15.68 3.82 -2.12
C ALA A 146 -14.73 4.19 -3.27
N GLN A 147 -13.47 4.50 -2.94
CA GLN A 147 -12.45 4.82 -3.94
C GLN A 147 -12.22 3.66 -4.93
N LEU A 148 -12.18 2.42 -4.45
CA LEU A 148 -12.02 1.25 -5.31
C LEU A 148 -13.23 1.05 -6.22
N ALA A 149 -14.45 1.24 -5.70
CA ALA A 149 -15.66 1.15 -6.51
C ALA A 149 -15.67 2.20 -7.64
N ASP A 150 -15.34 3.46 -7.32
CA ASP A 150 -15.26 4.54 -8.30
C ASP A 150 -14.16 4.27 -9.36
N LEU A 151 -13.01 3.81 -8.91
CA LEU A 151 -11.88 3.45 -9.77
C LEU A 151 -12.26 2.36 -10.78
N LEU A 152 -12.92 1.30 -10.33
CA LEU A 152 -13.32 0.17 -11.17
C LEU A 152 -14.47 0.53 -12.14
N GLN A 153 -15.34 1.47 -11.77
CA GLN A 153 -16.39 2.00 -12.66
C GLN A 153 -15.81 2.93 -13.74
N GLY A 154 -14.80 3.75 -13.40
CA GLY A 154 -14.11 4.64 -14.32
C GLY A 154 -13.13 3.92 -15.26
N ALA A 155 -12.50 2.86 -14.78
CA ALA A 155 -11.67 1.99 -15.60
C ALA A 155 -12.61 1.12 -16.46
N ASN A 156 -12.46 1.15 -17.80
CA ASN A 156 -13.08 0.17 -18.70
C ASN A 156 -12.46 -1.22 -18.43
N TYR A 157 -12.79 -1.79 -17.28
CA TYR A 157 -12.34 -3.12 -16.88
C TYR A 157 -13.11 -4.17 -17.69
N ALA A 158 -12.64 -4.43 -18.92
CA ALA A 158 -13.07 -5.61 -19.65
C ALA A 158 -12.41 -6.83 -18.98
N PRO A 159 -13.15 -7.71 -18.30
CA PRO A 159 -12.58 -8.94 -17.78
C PRO A 159 -12.03 -9.74 -18.96
N THR A 160 -10.73 -9.98 -19.01
CA THR A 160 -10.14 -10.98 -19.91
C THR A 160 -10.66 -12.34 -19.46
N VAL A 161 -11.77 -12.80 -20.02
CA VAL A 161 -12.23 -14.17 -19.86
C VAL A 161 -11.24 -15.06 -20.62
N GLY A 162 -10.17 -15.46 -19.93
CA GLY A 162 -9.31 -16.52 -20.42
C GLY A 162 -10.10 -17.81 -20.43
N THR A 163 -10.55 -18.25 -21.57
CA THR A 163 -11.06 -19.60 -21.80
C THR A 163 -9.92 -20.58 -21.54
N ARG A 164 -9.83 -21.09 -20.30
CA ARG A 164 -9.07 -22.31 -20.05
C ARG A 164 -9.84 -23.47 -20.69
N THR A 165 -9.41 -23.93 -21.83
CA THR A 165 -9.75 -25.25 -22.35
C THR A 165 -9.06 -26.27 -21.47
N PHE A 166 -9.83 -26.93 -20.60
CA PHE A 166 -9.36 -28.15 -19.96
C PHE A 166 -9.33 -29.23 -21.04
N ALA A 167 -8.13 -29.68 -21.41
CA ALA A 167 -7.99 -30.89 -22.19
C ALA A 167 -8.45 -32.07 -21.33
N SER A 168 -9.44 -32.83 -21.81
CA SER A 168 -9.96 -34.07 -21.26
C SER A 168 -8.98 -35.20 -21.42
#